data_d5ce0e82adf9086e3274e5b43972b3b8
#
_entry.id   d5ce0e82adf9086e3274e5b43972b3b8
#
_cell.length_a   1.000
_cell.length_b   1.000
_cell.length_c   1.000
_cell.angle_alpha   90.00
_cell.angle_beta   90.00
_cell.angle_gamma   90.00
#
_symmetry.space_group_name_H-M   'P 1'
#
loop_
_entity.id
_entity.type
_entity.pdbx_description
1 polymer ?
#
loop_
_entity_poly.entity_id
_entity_poly.type
_entity_poly.pdbx_seq_one_letter_code
_entity_poly.pdbx_strand_id
1 'polypeptide(L)'
;MKPESKLWQMVKKNIPDVHWTRLESWAMPGVPDVYGIQEGVSVFVELKVTRSNKINLSPFQQNWLFNHYLNGGRSFIMLQHLDQRLLRVFPSSILHSPLRITSEPQLKVSYTGSAAGDAWARVSEFLLHSPLAEKPEDPPL
;
A
#
# COMPACT_ATOMS: atom_id res chain seq x y z
N MET A 1 16.19 13.41 -5.48
CA MET A 1 15.26 12.28 -5.66
C MET A 1 13.99 12.55 -4.86
N LYS A 2 12.84 12.35 -5.48
CA LYS A 2 11.55 12.52 -4.79
C LYS A 2 11.42 11.53 -3.64
N PRO A 3 10.72 11.89 -2.54
CA PRO A 3 10.56 10.98 -1.39
C PRO A 3 9.95 9.62 -1.75
N GLU A 4 8.96 9.58 -2.62
CA GLU A 4 8.35 8.32 -3.07
C GLU A 4 9.33 7.46 -3.87
N SER A 5 10.26 8.07 -4.60
CA SER A 5 11.31 7.33 -5.31
C SER A 5 12.30 6.70 -4.34
N LYS A 6 12.59 7.35 -3.21
CA LYS A 6 13.41 6.76 -2.15
C LYS A 6 12.69 5.60 -1.49
N LEU A 7 11.40 5.74 -1.21
CA LEU A 7 10.59 4.64 -0.67
C LEU A 7 10.58 3.45 -1.62
N TRP A 8 10.43 3.70 -2.92
CA TRP A 8 10.51 2.66 -3.95
C TRP A 8 11.82 1.90 -3.89
N GLN A 9 12.96 2.60 -3.75
CA GLN A 9 14.25 1.94 -3.61
C GLN A 9 14.32 1.06 -2.37
N MET A 10 13.73 1.51 -1.26
CA MET A 10 13.68 0.72 -0.03
C MET A 10 12.85 -0.55 -0.21
N VAL A 11 11.71 -0.47 -0.88
CA VAL A 11 10.86 -1.63 -1.17
C VAL A 11 11.62 -2.68 -1.99
N LYS A 12 12.26 -2.27 -3.06
CA LYS A 12 13.04 -3.18 -3.91
C LYS A 12 14.17 -3.85 -3.15
N LYS A 13 14.90 -3.08 -2.34
CA LYS A 13 16.04 -3.58 -1.59
C LYS A 13 15.62 -4.57 -0.51
N ASN A 14 14.53 -4.29 0.20
CA ASN A 14 14.15 -5.01 1.41
C ASN A 14 13.12 -6.11 1.19
N ILE A 15 12.48 -6.14 0.01
CA ILE A 15 11.58 -7.22 -0.41
C ILE A 15 12.03 -7.73 -1.78
N PRO A 16 13.22 -8.36 -1.86
CA PRO A 16 13.81 -8.72 -3.16
C PRO A 16 13.17 -9.94 -3.81
N ASP A 17 12.44 -10.77 -3.07
CA ASP A 17 11.83 -11.98 -3.61
C ASP A 17 10.58 -11.73 -4.45
N VAL A 18 10.02 -10.54 -4.37
CA VAL A 18 8.89 -10.13 -5.21
C VAL A 18 9.43 -9.54 -6.51
N HIS A 19 8.83 -9.94 -7.61
CA HIS A 19 9.13 -9.32 -8.92
C HIS A 19 8.37 -8.01 -9.01
N TRP A 20 9.08 -6.91 -8.79
CA TRP A 20 8.50 -5.57 -8.77
C TRP A 20 8.60 -4.88 -10.12
N THR A 21 7.55 -4.15 -10.50
CA THR A 21 7.55 -3.27 -11.67
C THR A 21 7.03 -1.90 -11.22
N ARG A 22 7.81 -0.85 -11.48
CA ARG A 22 7.32 0.51 -11.29
C ARG A 22 6.44 0.88 -12.47
N LEU A 23 5.23 1.35 -12.16
CA LEU A 23 4.27 1.74 -13.18
C LEU A 23 4.37 3.24 -13.45
N GLU A 24 4.31 3.61 -14.72
CA GLU A 24 4.19 5.00 -15.13
C GLU A 24 2.75 5.23 -15.57
N SER A 25 2.03 6.07 -14.81
CA SER A 25 0.59 6.19 -14.96
C SER A 25 0.13 7.50 -15.61
N TRP A 26 1.03 8.16 -16.36
CA TRP A 26 0.68 9.42 -17.00
C TRP A 26 -0.52 9.31 -17.97
N ALA A 27 -0.74 8.16 -18.55
CA ALA A 27 -1.85 7.93 -19.49
C ALA A 27 -3.13 7.46 -18.80
N MET A 28 -3.06 6.96 -17.56
CA MET A 28 -4.21 6.48 -16.79
C MET A 28 -4.15 7.02 -15.37
N PRO A 29 -4.89 8.09 -15.06
CA PRO A 29 -4.89 8.65 -13.72
C PRO A 29 -5.32 7.62 -12.67
N GLY A 30 -4.64 7.62 -11.53
CA GLY A 30 -5.00 6.80 -10.39
C GLY A 30 -4.39 5.42 -10.31
N VAL A 31 -3.71 4.96 -11.37
CA VAL A 31 -2.99 3.67 -11.33
C VAL A 31 -1.90 3.75 -10.24
N PRO A 32 -1.77 2.71 -9.38
CA PRO A 32 -0.75 2.71 -8.32
C PRO A 32 0.68 2.77 -8.86
N ASP A 33 1.60 3.15 -7.99
CA ASP A 33 3.01 3.36 -8.34
C ASP A 33 3.72 2.08 -8.74
N VAL A 34 3.43 0.97 -8.08
CA VAL A 34 4.17 -0.28 -8.28
C VAL A 34 3.26 -1.49 -8.31
N TYR A 35 3.70 -2.47 -9.09
CA TYR A 35 3.10 -3.79 -9.20
C TYR A 35 4.13 -4.84 -8.80
N GLY A 36 3.71 -5.82 -8.02
CA GLY A 36 4.56 -6.93 -7.63
C GLY A 36 3.87 -8.26 -7.81
N ILE A 37 4.65 -9.30 -8.09
CA ILE A 37 4.14 -10.66 -8.15
C ILE A 37 5.17 -11.63 -7.55
N GLN A 38 4.67 -12.58 -6.77
CA GLN A 38 5.47 -13.66 -6.21
C GLN A 38 4.60 -14.91 -6.13
N GLU A 39 5.08 -16.00 -6.71
CA GLU A 39 4.39 -17.31 -6.67
C GLU A 39 2.91 -17.22 -7.07
N GLY A 40 2.62 -16.46 -8.11
CA GLY A 40 1.27 -16.29 -8.61
C GLY A 40 0.41 -15.28 -7.86
N VAL A 41 0.87 -14.73 -6.75
CA VAL A 41 0.15 -13.71 -5.99
C VAL A 41 0.61 -12.33 -6.46
N SER A 42 -0.32 -11.53 -6.98
CA SER A 42 -0.03 -10.19 -7.47
C SER A 42 -0.59 -9.13 -6.53
N VAL A 43 0.12 -8.00 -6.45
CA VAL A 43 -0.24 -6.89 -5.56
C VAL A 43 0.08 -5.56 -6.23
N PHE A 44 -0.78 -4.58 -6.02
CA PHE A 44 -0.53 -3.19 -6.41
C PHE A 44 -0.35 -2.34 -5.16
N VAL A 45 0.61 -1.42 -5.19
CA VAL A 45 0.93 -0.57 -4.04
C VAL A 45 1.09 0.88 -4.47
N GLU A 46 0.31 1.75 -3.83
CA GLU A 46 0.48 3.20 -3.92
C GLU A 46 1.45 3.65 -2.85
N LEU A 47 2.51 4.34 -3.24
CA LEU A 47 3.55 4.79 -2.31
C LEU A 47 3.30 6.25 -1.92
N LYS A 48 3.26 6.51 -0.63
CA LYS A 48 3.07 7.85 -0.08
C LYS A 48 4.09 8.12 1.02
N VAL A 49 4.53 9.36 1.11
CA VAL A 49 5.47 9.81 2.14
C VAL A 49 4.88 11.03 2.82
N THR A 50 4.99 11.10 4.14
CA THR A 50 4.47 12.23 4.92
C THR A 50 5.38 12.54 6.10
N ARG A 51 5.32 13.78 6.58
CA ARG A 51 5.87 14.18 7.88
C ARG A 51 4.77 14.42 8.91
N SER A 52 3.52 14.32 8.49
CA SER A 52 2.33 14.48 9.33
C SER A 52 1.51 13.20 9.32
N ASN A 53 0.27 13.27 9.79
CA ASN A 53 -0.67 12.15 9.72
C ASN A 53 -1.62 12.27 8.52
N LYS A 54 -1.26 13.04 7.49
CA LYS A 54 -2.10 13.22 6.31
C LYS A 54 -1.61 12.36 5.16
N ILE A 55 -2.57 11.77 4.43
CA ILE A 55 -2.34 11.12 3.15
C ILE A 55 -3.08 11.91 2.08
N ASN A 56 -2.35 12.27 1.01
CA ASN A 56 -2.93 12.92 -0.14
C ASN A 56 -3.21 11.88 -1.24
N LEU A 57 -4.42 11.32 -1.22
CA LEU A 57 -4.90 10.47 -2.31
C LEU A 57 -5.85 11.28 -3.17
N SER A 58 -5.58 11.35 -4.47
CA SER A 58 -6.52 11.95 -5.40
C SER A 58 -7.78 11.11 -5.51
N PRO A 59 -8.93 11.68 -5.96
CA PRO A 59 -10.11 10.89 -6.22
C PRO A 59 -9.86 9.74 -7.21
N PHE A 60 -9.01 9.95 -8.21
CA PHE A 60 -8.63 8.91 -9.17
C PHE A 60 -7.89 7.76 -8.51
N GLN A 61 -6.95 8.06 -7.61
CA GLN A 61 -6.23 7.04 -6.85
C GLN A 61 -7.16 6.25 -5.94
N GLN A 62 -8.04 6.93 -5.21
CA GLN A 62 -9.01 6.28 -4.35
C GLN A 62 -9.94 5.35 -5.14
N ASN A 63 -10.45 5.83 -6.27
CA ASN A 63 -11.35 5.05 -7.11
C ASN A 63 -10.66 3.82 -7.69
N TRP A 64 -9.44 3.97 -8.21
CA TRP A 64 -8.73 2.84 -8.79
C TRP A 64 -8.48 1.75 -7.74
N LEU A 65 -7.95 2.15 -6.59
CA LEU A 65 -7.60 1.23 -5.51
C LEU A 65 -8.84 0.51 -4.98
N PHE A 66 -9.92 1.25 -4.73
CA PHE A 66 -11.13 0.66 -4.18
C PHE A 66 -11.82 -0.27 -5.18
N ASN A 67 -11.88 0.13 -6.44
CA ASN A 67 -12.47 -0.72 -7.49
C ASN A 67 -11.65 -2.00 -7.71
N HIS A 68 -10.33 -1.92 -7.60
CA HIS A 68 -9.48 -3.11 -7.68
C HIS A 68 -9.80 -4.08 -6.55
N TYR A 69 -9.96 -3.56 -5.33
CA TYR A 69 -10.39 -4.37 -4.19
C TYR A 69 -11.78 -4.98 -4.44
N LEU A 70 -12.74 -4.21 -4.92
CA LEU A 70 -14.09 -4.71 -5.19
C LEU A 70 -14.11 -5.84 -6.23
N ASN A 71 -13.14 -5.88 -7.11
CA ASN A 71 -12.99 -6.94 -8.12
C ASN A 71 -12.12 -8.10 -7.63
N GLY A 72 -11.80 -8.16 -6.34
CA GLY A 72 -11.07 -9.26 -5.73
C GLY A 72 -9.55 -9.14 -5.76
N GLY A 73 -9.02 -7.99 -6.20
CA GLY A 73 -7.59 -7.78 -6.30
C GLY A 73 -6.96 -7.32 -4.98
N ARG A 74 -5.66 -7.55 -4.87
CA ARG A 74 -4.86 -7.08 -3.73
C ARG A 74 -4.25 -5.74 -4.08
N SER A 75 -4.64 -4.69 -3.37
CA SER A 75 -4.06 -3.36 -3.52
C SER A 75 -3.96 -2.66 -2.17
N PHE A 76 -2.92 -1.87 -2.01
CA PHE A 76 -2.55 -1.29 -0.72
C PHE A 76 -2.02 0.12 -0.89
N ILE A 77 -2.09 0.89 0.19
CA ILE A 77 -1.39 2.16 0.32
C ILE A 77 -0.27 1.95 1.34
N MET A 78 0.97 2.22 0.93
CA MET A 78 2.13 2.19 1.83
C MET A 78 2.54 3.62 2.14
N LEU A 79 2.41 4.00 3.41
CA LEU A 79 2.72 5.34 3.88
C LEU A 79 3.97 5.32 4.74
N GLN A 80 4.98 6.08 4.33
CA GLN A 80 6.18 6.28 5.13
C GLN A 80 6.08 7.57 5.92
N HIS A 81 6.17 7.46 7.24
CA HIS A 81 6.30 8.62 8.14
C HIS A 81 7.77 8.91 8.34
N LEU A 82 8.26 10.02 7.80
CA LEU A 82 9.69 10.33 7.85
C LEU A 82 10.16 10.65 9.26
N ASP A 83 9.40 11.47 10.00
CA ASP A 83 9.81 11.91 11.34
C ASP A 83 9.68 10.79 12.38
N GLN A 84 8.66 9.96 12.27
CA GLN A 84 8.41 8.84 13.18
C GLN A 84 9.14 7.55 12.78
N ARG A 85 9.69 7.51 11.57
CA ARG A 85 10.37 6.33 11.00
C ARG A 85 9.50 5.08 11.03
N LEU A 86 8.25 5.25 10.63
CA LEU A 86 7.26 4.19 10.59
C LEU A 86 6.78 3.97 9.16
N LEU A 87 6.40 2.72 8.88
CA LEU A 87 5.58 2.38 7.72
C LEU A 87 4.19 2.01 8.22
N ARG A 88 3.18 2.55 7.56
CA ARG A 88 1.79 2.10 7.70
C ARG A 88 1.34 1.55 6.36
N VAL A 89 0.78 0.36 6.37
CA VAL A 89 0.29 -0.28 5.15
C VAL A 89 -1.20 -0.53 5.32
N PHE A 90 -1.99 0.07 4.45
CA PHE A 90 -3.45 0.00 4.50
C PHE A 90 -3.97 -0.82 3.33
N PRO A 91 -4.90 -1.76 3.55
CA PRO A 91 -5.60 -2.39 2.43
C PRO A 91 -6.57 -1.40 1.80
N SER A 92 -6.79 -1.52 0.50
CA SER A 92 -7.68 -0.60 -0.24
C SER A 92 -9.14 -0.67 0.21
N SER A 93 -9.53 -1.73 0.91
CA SER A 93 -10.89 -1.88 1.45
C SER A 93 -11.30 -0.76 2.40
N ILE A 94 -10.36 -0.05 3.01
CA ILE A 94 -10.66 1.06 3.91
C ILE A 94 -11.17 2.31 3.17
N LEU A 95 -11.04 2.36 1.85
CA LEU A 95 -11.32 3.56 1.06
C LEU A 95 -12.81 3.79 0.77
N HIS A 96 -13.69 3.02 1.39
CA HIS A 96 -15.14 3.21 1.31
C HIS A 96 -15.64 4.43 2.12
N SER A 97 -14.78 5.00 2.96
CA SER A 97 -15.09 6.15 3.80
C SER A 97 -13.85 7.06 3.91
N PRO A 98 -14.00 8.28 4.45
CA PRO A 98 -12.83 9.14 4.67
C PRO A 98 -11.76 8.45 5.50
N LEU A 99 -10.51 8.51 5.03
CA LEU A 99 -9.38 7.82 5.63
C LEU A 99 -9.00 8.44 6.98
N ARG A 100 -8.93 7.58 8.01
CA ARG A 100 -8.44 7.95 9.35
C ARG A 100 -7.22 7.13 9.69
N ILE A 101 -6.05 7.70 9.43
CA ILE A 101 -4.76 6.99 9.49
C ILE A 101 -4.56 6.18 10.76
N THR A 102 -4.97 6.71 11.92
CA THR A 102 -4.67 6.07 13.20
C THR A 102 -5.71 5.04 13.63
N SER A 103 -6.90 5.04 13.02
CA SER A 103 -7.99 4.17 13.43
C SER A 103 -8.35 3.08 12.42
N GLU A 104 -7.84 3.17 11.19
CA GLU A 104 -8.15 2.18 10.17
C GLU A 104 -7.36 0.87 10.37
N PRO A 105 -7.92 -0.28 9.95
CA PRO A 105 -7.17 -1.53 9.91
C PRO A 105 -5.89 -1.36 9.09
N GLN A 106 -4.75 -1.71 9.68
CA GLN A 106 -3.46 -1.47 9.06
C GLN A 106 -2.37 -2.32 9.70
N LEU A 107 -1.28 -2.50 8.95
CA LEU A 107 0.00 -2.89 9.52
C LEU A 107 0.78 -1.62 9.87
N LYS A 108 1.35 -1.55 11.06
CA LYS A 108 2.24 -0.46 11.46
C LYS A 108 3.55 -1.06 11.98
N VAL A 109 4.67 -0.66 11.37
CA VAL A 109 5.99 -1.17 11.75
C VAL A 109 7.03 -0.05 11.76
N SER A 110 8.02 -0.15 12.66
CA SER A 110 9.22 0.68 12.60
C SER A 110 10.20 0.07 11.62
N TYR A 111 10.75 0.87 10.71
CA TYR A 111 11.73 0.39 9.74
C TYR A 111 13.16 0.72 10.12
N THR A 112 13.39 1.12 11.36
CA THR A 112 14.72 1.45 11.87
C THR A 112 15.07 0.62 13.10
N GLY A 113 16.37 0.59 13.44
CA GLY A 113 16.88 -0.12 14.61
C GLY A 113 16.99 -1.62 14.37
N SER A 114 17.06 -2.37 15.47
CA SER A 114 17.26 -3.81 15.45
C SER A 114 16.10 -4.59 14.85
N ALA A 115 14.91 -3.98 14.79
CA ALA A 115 13.71 -4.62 14.25
C ALA A 115 13.50 -4.37 12.75
N ALA A 116 14.42 -3.66 12.07
CA ALA A 116 14.22 -3.23 10.69
C ALA A 116 14.02 -4.41 9.72
N GLY A 117 14.79 -5.49 9.87
CA GLY A 117 14.64 -6.68 9.01
C GLY A 117 13.30 -7.38 9.22
N ASP A 118 12.87 -7.52 10.45
CA ASP A 118 11.57 -8.09 10.79
C ASP A 118 10.42 -7.22 10.26
N ALA A 119 10.58 -5.90 10.32
CA ALA A 119 9.57 -4.97 9.79
C ALA A 119 9.29 -5.24 8.31
N TRP A 120 10.33 -5.37 7.49
CA TRP A 120 10.15 -5.60 6.05
C TRP A 120 9.58 -7.00 5.75
N ALA A 121 9.96 -8.00 6.54
CA ALA A 121 9.35 -9.34 6.44
C ALA A 121 7.84 -9.28 6.74
N ARG A 122 7.43 -8.51 7.75
CA ARG A 122 6.03 -8.31 8.08
C ARG A 122 5.28 -7.55 6.99
N VAL A 123 5.91 -6.55 6.40
CA VAL A 123 5.33 -5.82 5.26
C VAL A 123 5.09 -6.78 4.09
N SER A 124 6.08 -7.58 3.73
CA SER A 124 5.95 -8.56 2.66
C SER A 124 4.80 -9.54 2.91
N GLU A 125 4.73 -10.09 4.10
CA GLU A 125 3.66 -11.02 4.49
C GLU A 125 2.28 -10.35 4.41
N PHE A 126 2.17 -9.11 4.86
CA PHE A 126 0.92 -8.36 4.81
C PHE A 126 0.46 -8.10 3.38
N LEU A 127 1.38 -7.67 2.52
CA LEU A 127 1.06 -7.39 1.12
C LEU A 127 0.61 -8.64 0.36
N LEU A 128 1.25 -9.77 0.61
CA LEU A 128 1.07 -10.98 -0.19
C LEU A 128 0.05 -11.96 0.40
N HIS A 129 -0.10 -11.99 1.73
CA HIS A 129 -0.83 -13.06 2.39
C HIS A 129 -1.87 -12.61 3.41
N SER A 130 -1.99 -11.31 3.72
CA SER A 130 -3.05 -10.87 4.64
C SER A 130 -4.42 -11.20 4.07
N PRO A 131 -5.39 -11.61 4.91
CA PRO A 131 -6.76 -11.80 4.44
C PRO A 131 -7.33 -10.49 3.91
N LEU A 132 -7.97 -10.54 2.74
CA LEU A 132 -8.70 -9.38 2.23
C LEU A 132 -10.05 -9.29 2.92
N ALA A 133 -10.48 -8.07 3.25
CA ALA A 133 -11.80 -7.84 3.80
C ALA A 133 -12.87 -8.32 2.82
N GLU A 134 -13.97 -8.87 3.33
CA GLU A 134 -15.10 -9.25 2.49
C GLU A 134 -15.69 -8.01 1.83
N LYS A 135 -16.11 -8.16 0.58
CA LYS A 135 -16.79 -7.09 -0.13
C LYS A 135 -18.11 -6.78 0.57
N PRO A 136 -18.53 -5.50 0.60
CA PRO A 136 -19.88 -5.17 1.05
C PRO A 136 -20.90 -5.93 0.20
N GLU A 137 -21.95 -6.45 0.85
CA GLU A 137 -23.06 -7.06 0.10
C GLU A 137 -23.77 -6.00 -0.73
N ASP A 138 -24.18 -6.39 -1.93
CA ASP A 138 -25.04 -5.52 -2.72
C ASP A 138 -26.35 -5.32 -1.96
N PRO A 139 -26.90 -4.08 -1.95
CA PRO A 139 -28.19 -3.87 -1.31
C PRO A 139 -29.27 -4.71 -2.00
N PRO A 140 -30.23 -5.24 -1.24
CA PRO A 140 -31.32 -6.03 -1.85
C PRO A 140 -32.09 -5.17 -2.84
N LEU A 141 -32.44 -5.77 -3.95
CA LEU A 141 -33.22 -5.12 -5.01
C LEU A 141 -34.66 -4.86 -4.57
#